data_bc259782c1a76757a0106d24159fa08f
#
_entry.id   bc259782c1a76757a0106d24159fa08f
#
_cell.length_a   1.000
_cell.length_b   1.000
_cell.length_c   1.000
_cell.angle_alpha   90.00
_cell.angle_beta   90.00
_cell.angle_gamma   90.00
#
_symmetry.space_group_name_H-M   'P 1'
#
loop_
_entity.id
_entity.type
_entity.pdbx_description
1 polymer ?
#
loop_
_entity_poly.entity_id
_entity_poly.type
_entity_poly.pdbx_seq_one_letter_code
_entity_poly.pdbx_strand_id
1 'polypeptide(L)'
;MFNWKHSFYNINLKEEGYKNAKENEYYNVLMGKFAVIPKNVDLDNPPEELKGFLVPSEINQAEILTKQQHDAIYNDYPSAINLTVCPTSACNYKCEYCFEKNKSQHSMDAELIADTINYIKTEIDRNQNLKTFGIKWFGGEPLLNIPAIEQISRFVIDYCQEHNISYTAFIITNGYYYTKGVSEQLKTLKIKTVQISLDGFADDYARTRQVSKDAYERVLNNIENSVIPVVIRINTTRQNKDIVPTLVREIAKMPSVKSGFNKIMVARVKDYCTTLNYGFTDAEWIDFRKCYAELQDVIPPISKVTSAKYIPCGNIQKRHAVIGADGFLYRCDNHIGDIKYAIGTVKEGVVENSVDKKYVCSTITEECKKCKMLPICAGGSCRYEELLQGKPCYLVRERFKQNMTHYLTYVREP
;
A
#
# COMPACT_ATOMS: atom_id res chain seq x y z
N MET A 1 -40.12 -4.95 -17.37
CA MET A 1 -39.86 -4.24 -16.08
C MET A 1 -38.77 -4.97 -15.37
N PHE A 2 -37.75 -4.27 -14.94
CA PHE A 2 -36.69 -4.91 -14.13
C PHE A 2 -37.22 -4.99 -12.69
N ASN A 3 -37.25 -6.17 -12.11
CA ASN A 3 -37.50 -6.33 -10.68
C ASN A 3 -36.19 -5.97 -9.94
N TRP A 4 -36.22 -5.11 -8.93
CA TRP A 4 -35.06 -4.64 -8.19
C TRP A 4 -35.02 -5.31 -6.81
N LYS A 5 -33.82 -5.43 -6.27
CA LYS A 5 -33.54 -5.96 -4.92
C LYS A 5 -32.51 -5.11 -4.20
N HIS A 6 -32.43 -5.23 -2.89
CA HIS A 6 -31.32 -4.66 -2.13
C HIS A 6 -30.00 -5.23 -2.62
N SER A 7 -28.99 -4.34 -2.79
CA SER A 7 -27.62 -4.78 -3.04
C SER A 7 -27.16 -5.74 -1.94
N PHE A 8 -26.50 -6.83 -2.33
CA PHE A 8 -25.91 -7.76 -1.36
C PHE A 8 -24.89 -7.07 -0.44
N TYR A 9 -24.23 -6.04 -0.92
CA TYR A 9 -23.22 -5.28 -0.18
C TYR A 9 -23.77 -4.17 0.71
N ASN A 10 -25.09 -4.05 0.86
CA ASN A 10 -25.71 -3.18 1.85
C ASN A 10 -25.55 -3.76 3.26
N ILE A 11 -25.13 -2.92 4.19
CA ILE A 11 -25.09 -3.19 5.63
C ILE A 11 -26.11 -2.28 6.30
N ASN A 12 -27.14 -2.84 6.95
CA ASN A 12 -28.06 -2.08 7.78
C ASN A 12 -27.34 -1.69 9.07
N LEU A 13 -27.08 -0.41 9.24
CA LEU A 13 -26.25 0.06 10.35
C LEU A 13 -26.93 -0.09 11.72
N LYS A 14 -28.24 0.07 11.75
CA LYS A 14 -29.01 -0.08 12.99
C LYS A 14 -29.08 -1.55 13.44
N GLU A 15 -29.30 -2.46 12.51
CA GLU A 15 -29.34 -3.91 12.78
C GLU A 15 -27.98 -4.45 13.21
N GLU A 16 -26.88 -3.88 12.68
CA GLU A 16 -25.51 -4.23 13.10
C GLU A 16 -25.09 -3.56 14.41
N GLY A 17 -25.97 -2.77 15.06
CA GLY A 17 -25.78 -2.23 16.40
C GLY A 17 -24.95 -0.94 16.48
N TYR A 18 -24.78 -0.19 15.38
CA TYR A 18 -24.10 1.11 15.42
C TYR A 18 -24.99 2.18 16.10
N LYS A 19 -24.52 2.72 17.23
CA LYS A 19 -25.29 3.59 18.12
C LYS A 19 -25.83 4.86 17.44
N ASN A 20 -25.02 5.48 16.58
CA ASN A 20 -25.37 6.74 15.91
C ASN A 20 -26.04 6.54 14.54
N ALA A 21 -26.48 5.32 14.21
CA ALA A 21 -27.16 5.03 12.96
C ALA A 21 -28.65 5.41 13.02
N LYS A 22 -29.19 5.93 11.92
CA LYS A 22 -30.62 6.20 11.75
C LYS A 22 -31.40 4.93 11.41
N GLU A 23 -32.72 4.95 11.59
CA GLU A 23 -33.57 3.85 11.13
C GLU A 23 -33.47 3.70 9.60
N ASN A 24 -33.42 2.45 9.13
CA ASN A 24 -33.29 2.08 7.72
C ASN A 24 -32.08 2.72 7.02
N GLU A 25 -31.05 3.01 7.77
CA GLU A 25 -29.81 3.52 7.23
C GLU A 25 -28.87 2.40 6.84
N TYR A 26 -28.40 2.48 5.60
CA TYR A 26 -27.49 1.50 5.01
C TYR A 26 -26.17 2.14 4.59
N TYR A 27 -25.12 1.38 4.79
CA TYR A 27 -23.82 1.64 4.16
C TYR A 27 -23.60 0.60 3.07
N ASN A 28 -23.40 1.05 1.83
CA ASN A 28 -23.05 0.14 0.74
C ASN A 28 -21.52 0.01 0.65
N VAL A 29 -21.02 -1.18 0.94
CA VAL A 29 -19.57 -1.46 1.01
C VAL A 29 -18.87 -1.34 -0.36
N LEU A 30 -19.60 -1.64 -1.45
CA LEU A 30 -19.08 -1.52 -2.81
C LEU A 30 -18.96 -0.06 -3.25
N MET A 31 -19.97 0.76 -2.93
CA MET A 31 -20.00 2.17 -3.32
C MET A 31 -19.23 3.08 -2.34
N GLY A 32 -19.05 2.65 -1.10
CA GLY A 32 -18.50 3.48 -0.04
C GLY A 32 -19.41 4.64 0.37
N LYS A 33 -20.74 4.47 0.25
CA LYS A 33 -21.75 5.51 0.46
C LYS A 33 -22.80 5.08 1.47
N PHE A 34 -23.49 6.09 2.05
CA PHE A 34 -24.63 5.93 2.94
C PHE A 34 -25.94 6.30 2.22
N ALA A 35 -27.02 5.63 2.57
CA ALA A 35 -28.38 6.02 2.20
C ALA A 35 -29.39 5.55 3.25
N VAL A 36 -30.49 6.28 3.36
CA VAL A 36 -31.70 5.81 4.07
C VAL A 36 -32.63 5.22 3.03
N ILE A 37 -32.99 3.94 3.15
CA ILE A 37 -33.87 3.24 2.24
C ILE A 37 -35.21 3.04 2.96
N PRO A 38 -36.29 3.70 2.54
CA PRO A 38 -37.62 3.53 3.13
C PRO A 38 -38.08 2.06 3.08
N LYS A 39 -38.81 1.59 4.09
CA LYS A 39 -39.33 0.22 4.12
C LYS A 39 -40.30 -0.08 2.96
N ASN A 40 -41.00 0.97 2.48
CA ASN A 40 -41.98 0.90 1.40
C ASN A 40 -41.42 1.46 0.08
N VAL A 41 -40.12 1.38 -0.14
CA VAL A 41 -39.51 1.81 -1.41
C VAL A 41 -40.10 1.00 -2.58
N ASP A 42 -40.45 1.69 -3.64
CA ASP A 42 -40.92 1.05 -4.86
C ASP A 42 -39.78 0.32 -5.56
N LEU A 43 -39.82 -1.02 -5.54
CA LEU A 43 -38.80 -1.88 -6.18
C LEU A 43 -39.07 -2.10 -7.67
N ASP A 44 -40.21 -1.70 -8.21
CA ASP A 44 -40.46 -1.75 -9.65
C ASP A 44 -39.91 -0.51 -10.36
N ASN A 45 -39.89 0.63 -9.64
CA ASN A 45 -39.30 1.88 -10.13
C ASN A 45 -38.54 2.63 -9.03
N PRO A 46 -37.32 2.15 -8.66
CA PRO A 46 -36.56 2.74 -7.57
C PRO A 46 -36.06 4.15 -7.90
N PRO A 47 -36.06 5.06 -6.90
CA PRO A 47 -35.48 6.38 -7.04
C PRO A 47 -34.03 6.34 -7.56
N GLU A 48 -33.67 7.29 -8.42
CA GLU A 48 -32.35 7.36 -9.06
C GLU A 48 -31.20 7.39 -8.03
N GLU A 49 -31.41 8.15 -6.93
CA GLU A 49 -30.43 8.30 -5.85
C GLU A 49 -30.16 6.99 -5.07
N LEU A 50 -31.07 6.01 -5.17
CA LEU A 50 -30.90 4.70 -4.54
C LEU A 50 -30.29 3.65 -5.48
N LYS A 51 -30.02 3.99 -6.73
CA LYS A 51 -29.31 3.08 -7.64
C LYS A 51 -27.93 2.74 -7.11
N GLY A 52 -27.61 1.44 -7.12
CA GLY A 52 -26.43 0.86 -6.49
C GLY A 52 -26.68 0.36 -5.06
N PHE A 53 -27.59 1.00 -4.27
CA PHE A 53 -28.16 0.40 -3.07
C PHE A 53 -29.27 -0.60 -3.43
N LEU A 54 -30.02 -0.28 -4.46
CA LEU A 54 -30.93 -1.19 -5.13
C LEU A 54 -30.33 -1.57 -6.49
N VAL A 55 -30.41 -2.83 -6.85
CA VAL A 55 -29.84 -3.39 -8.08
C VAL A 55 -30.85 -4.31 -8.78
N PRO A 56 -30.83 -4.42 -10.11
CA PRO A 56 -31.65 -5.38 -10.81
C PRO A 56 -31.49 -6.80 -10.27
N SER A 57 -32.58 -7.54 -10.13
CA SER A 57 -32.59 -8.85 -9.45
C SER A 57 -31.72 -9.89 -10.12
N GLU A 58 -31.55 -9.80 -11.43
CA GLU A 58 -30.67 -10.68 -12.23
C GLU A 58 -29.17 -10.42 -11.99
N ILE A 59 -28.79 -9.29 -11.42
CA ILE A 59 -27.38 -8.94 -11.22
C ILE A 59 -26.76 -9.77 -10.09
N ASN A 60 -25.75 -10.53 -10.43
CA ASN A 60 -24.84 -11.17 -9.48
C ASN A 60 -23.60 -10.30 -9.27
N GLN A 61 -23.63 -9.45 -8.25
CA GLN A 61 -22.54 -8.50 -7.97
C GLN A 61 -21.21 -9.22 -7.60
N ALA A 62 -21.26 -10.40 -6.99
CA ALA A 62 -20.05 -11.15 -6.64
C ALA A 62 -19.35 -11.71 -7.89
N GLU A 63 -20.11 -12.16 -8.89
CA GLU A 63 -19.52 -12.61 -10.17
C GLU A 63 -18.90 -11.43 -10.94
N ILE A 64 -19.53 -10.25 -10.90
CA ILE A 64 -18.95 -9.04 -11.51
C ILE A 64 -17.60 -8.73 -10.86
N LEU A 65 -17.52 -8.71 -9.52
CA LEU A 65 -16.26 -8.46 -8.82
C LEU A 65 -15.21 -9.54 -9.11
N THR A 66 -15.63 -10.79 -9.22
CA THR A 66 -14.73 -11.90 -9.58
C THR A 66 -14.15 -11.71 -10.98
N LYS A 67 -14.99 -11.34 -11.94
CA LYS A 67 -14.54 -11.03 -13.31
C LYS A 67 -13.61 -9.82 -13.34
N GLN A 68 -13.97 -8.74 -12.66
CA GLN A 68 -13.12 -7.55 -12.57
C GLN A 68 -11.75 -7.86 -11.95
N GLN A 69 -11.70 -8.71 -10.93
CA GLN A 69 -10.43 -9.16 -10.35
C GLN A 69 -9.63 -9.97 -11.37
N HIS A 70 -10.26 -10.95 -12.04
CA HIS A 70 -9.62 -11.74 -13.06
C HIS A 70 -9.01 -10.87 -14.15
N ASP A 71 -9.80 -9.95 -14.69
CA ASP A 71 -9.36 -9.03 -15.73
C ASP A 71 -8.19 -8.13 -15.25
N ALA A 72 -8.22 -7.69 -14.00
CA ALA A 72 -7.14 -6.89 -13.42
C ALA A 72 -5.84 -7.68 -13.19
N ILE A 73 -5.94 -8.98 -12.88
CA ILE A 73 -4.78 -9.86 -12.65
C ILE A 73 -4.11 -10.24 -13.96
N TYR A 74 -4.91 -10.70 -14.94
CA TYR A 74 -4.42 -11.33 -16.16
C TYR A 74 -4.35 -10.38 -17.36
N ASN A 75 -4.58 -9.09 -17.17
CA ASN A 75 -4.50 -8.10 -18.23
C ASN A 75 -3.06 -7.99 -18.78
N ASP A 76 -2.86 -8.36 -20.03
CA ASP A 76 -1.58 -8.23 -20.71
C ASP A 76 -1.27 -6.79 -21.13
N TYR A 77 -2.30 -5.93 -21.23
CA TYR A 77 -2.21 -4.56 -21.72
C TYR A 77 -2.86 -3.57 -20.74
N PRO A 78 -2.42 -3.53 -19.47
CA PRO A 78 -3.01 -2.61 -18.48
C PRO A 78 -2.71 -1.15 -18.85
N SER A 79 -3.62 -0.25 -18.51
CA SER A 79 -3.39 1.19 -18.69
C SER A 79 -2.32 1.76 -17.75
N ALA A 80 -1.93 1.00 -16.71
CA ALA A 80 -0.90 1.38 -15.75
C ALA A 80 0.01 0.20 -15.42
N ILE A 81 1.32 0.44 -15.42
CA ILE A 81 2.34 -0.49 -14.92
C ILE A 81 3.09 0.19 -13.78
N ASN A 82 3.29 -0.53 -12.68
CA ASN A 82 4.12 -0.09 -11.56
C ASN A 82 5.17 -1.16 -11.26
N LEU A 83 6.44 -0.78 -11.32
CA LEU A 83 7.56 -1.64 -10.96
C LEU A 83 8.16 -1.19 -9.62
N THR A 84 8.71 -2.14 -8.88
CA THR A 84 9.64 -1.82 -7.80
C THR A 84 11.06 -2.05 -8.31
N VAL A 85 11.96 -1.09 -8.09
CA VAL A 85 13.38 -1.21 -8.45
C VAL A 85 14.23 -1.05 -7.20
N CYS A 86 15.09 -2.05 -6.97
CA CYS A 86 16.05 -2.06 -5.88
C CYS A 86 17.45 -1.74 -6.45
N PRO A 87 17.91 -0.47 -6.40
CA PRO A 87 19.22 -0.10 -6.96
C PRO A 87 20.38 -0.69 -6.15
N THR A 88 20.14 -1.01 -4.88
CA THR A 88 21.08 -1.69 -4.00
C THR A 88 20.37 -2.39 -2.85
N SER A 89 20.80 -3.57 -2.49
CA SER A 89 20.41 -4.27 -1.26
C SER A 89 21.30 -3.94 -0.06
N ALA A 90 22.40 -3.18 -0.26
CA ALA A 90 23.20 -2.66 0.83
C ALA A 90 22.44 -1.60 1.63
N CYS A 91 22.70 -1.54 2.93
CA CYS A 91 22.09 -0.56 3.82
C CYS A 91 23.12 -0.07 4.85
N ASN A 92 23.09 1.23 5.14
CA ASN A 92 23.88 1.85 6.20
C ASN A 92 23.30 1.65 7.60
N TYR A 93 22.09 1.05 7.71
CA TYR A 93 21.43 0.70 8.97
C TYR A 93 21.36 -0.83 9.16
N LYS A 94 21.16 -1.27 10.41
CA LYS A 94 21.02 -2.70 10.77
C LYS A 94 19.80 -2.93 11.62
N CYS A 95 18.65 -2.41 11.19
CA CYS A 95 17.39 -2.47 11.94
C CYS A 95 17.06 -3.91 12.38
N GLU A 96 16.68 -4.08 13.64
CA GLU A 96 16.45 -5.40 14.24
C GLU A 96 15.31 -6.17 13.56
N TYR A 97 14.26 -5.48 13.12
CA TYR A 97 13.09 -6.05 12.45
C TYR A 97 13.23 -6.15 10.91
N CYS A 98 14.40 -5.81 10.37
CA CYS A 98 14.60 -5.76 8.92
C CYS A 98 14.53 -7.15 8.29
N PHE A 99 13.64 -7.33 7.34
CA PHE A 99 13.49 -8.59 6.60
C PHE A 99 14.60 -8.81 5.55
N GLU A 100 15.43 -7.79 5.27
CA GLU A 100 16.55 -7.86 4.32
C GLU A 100 17.92 -8.07 4.99
N LYS A 101 18.03 -8.03 6.31
CA LYS A 101 19.32 -8.00 7.01
C LYS A 101 20.25 -9.21 6.77
N ASN A 102 19.69 -10.34 6.39
CA ASN A 102 20.44 -11.59 6.17
C ASN A 102 20.65 -11.90 4.69
N LYS A 103 20.32 -10.97 3.79
CA LYS A 103 20.47 -11.15 2.35
C LYS A 103 21.84 -10.69 1.88
N SER A 104 22.31 -11.27 0.78
CA SER A 104 23.54 -10.83 0.12
C SER A 104 23.42 -9.37 -0.31
N GLN A 105 24.53 -8.62 -0.17
CA GLN A 105 24.56 -7.21 -0.53
C GLN A 105 25.04 -7.05 -1.97
N HIS A 106 24.16 -6.57 -2.82
CA HIS A 106 24.41 -6.25 -4.22
C HIS A 106 24.12 -4.79 -4.48
N SER A 107 24.77 -4.22 -5.48
CA SER A 107 24.44 -2.89 -6.03
C SER A 107 24.47 -3.00 -7.55
N MET A 108 23.51 -2.36 -8.21
CA MET A 108 23.49 -2.30 -9.66
C MET A 108 24.73 -1.59 -10.16
N ASP A 109 25.50 -2.25 -10.99
CA ASP A 109 26.60 -1.68 -11.78
C ASP A 109 26.08 -1.13 -13.12
N ALA A 110 26.97 -0.62 -13.95
CA ALA A 110 26.61 -0.01 -15.22
C ALA A 110 25.94 -1.02 -16.20
N GLU A 111 26.37 -2.29 -16.20
CA GLU A 111 25.78 -3.33 -17.04
C GLU A 111 24.35 -3.62 -16.59
N LEU A 112 24.15 -3.86 -15.30
CA LEU A 112 22.82 -4.17 -14.77
C LEU A 112 21.85 -2.98 -14.88
N ILE A 113 22.34 -1.73 -14.78
CA ILE A 113 21.56 -0.52 -15.04
C ILE A 113 21.07 -0.53 -16.50
N ALA A 114 21.96 -0.82 -17.47
CA ALA A 114 21.60 -0.90 -18.88
C ALA A 114 20.58 -2.02 -19.15
N ASP A 115 20.77 -3.20 -18.56
CA ASP A 115 19.85 -4.32 -18.68
C ASP A 115 18.47 -3.99 -18.08
N THR A 116 18.46 -3.30 -16.95
CA THR A 116 17.21 -2.83 -16.28
C THR A 116 16.48 -1.83 -17.18
N ILE A 117 17.18 -0.90 -17.80
CA ILE A 117 16.62 0.04 -18.76
C ILE A 117 16.02 -0.70 -19.96
N ASN A 118 16.73 -1.68 -20.52
CA ASN A 118 16.24 -2.50 -21.64
C ASN A 118 14.99 -3.31 -21.28
N TYR A 119 14.96 -3.86 -20.05
CA TYR A 119 13.77 -4.55 -19.54
C TYR A 119 12.57 -3.60 -19.45
N ILE A 120 12.75 -2.43 -18.84
CA ILE A 120 11.68 -1.41 -18.71
C ILE A 120 11.18 -0.96 -20.09
N LYS A 121 12.09 -0.70 -21.01
CA LYS A 121 11.77 -0.36 -22.39
C LYS A 121 10.91 -1.45 -23.04
N THR A 122 11.31 -2.70 -22.92
CA THR A 122 10.57 -3.86 -23.45
C THR A 122 9.17 -3.96 -22.85
N GLU A 123 9.02 -3.69 -21.54
CA GLU A 123 7.72 -3.73 -20.88
C GLU A 123 6.79 -2.59 -21.32
N ILE A 124 7.33 -1.43 -21.64
CA ILE A 124 6.56 -0.30 -22.20
C ILE A 124 6.16 -0.62 -23.66
N ASP A 125 7.10 -1.05 -24.50
CA ASP A 125 6.87 -1.30 -25.91
C ASP A 125 5.81 -2.39 -26.18
N ARG A 126 5.76 -3.41 -25.31
CA ARG A 126 4.76 -4.47 -25.38
C ARG A 126 3.34 -4.00 -25.10
N ASN A 127 3.15 -2.80 -24.55
CA ASN A 127 1.85 -2.37 -24.04
C ASN A 127 1.34 -1.09 -24.70
N GLN A 128 0.66 -1.25 -25.82
CA GLN A 128 0.07 -0.16 -26.60
C GLN A 128 -1.03 0.63 -25.86
N ASN A 129 -1.59 0.07 -24.78
CA ASN A 129 -2.64 0.73 -23.98
C ASN A 129 -2.08 1.49 -22.77
N LEU A 130 -0.75 1.51 -22.57
CA LEU A 130 -0.14 2.11 -21.39
C LEU A 130 -0.36 3.64 -21.38
N LYS A 131 -0.90 4.14 -20.28
CA LYS A 131 -1.12 5.57 -20.02
C LYS A 131 -0.23 6.10 -18.90
N THR A 132 0.09 5.22 -17.94
CA THR A 132 0.90 5.58 -16.78
C THR A 132 1.94 4.52 -16.49
N PHE A 133 3.15 4.97 -16.18
CA PHE A 133 4.25 4.12 -15.75
C PHE A 133 4.80 4.64 -14.41
N GLY A 134 4.94 3.76 -13.44
CA GLY A 134 5.40 4.10 -12.11
C GLY A 134 6.61 3.30 -11.66
N ILE A 135 7.52 3.95 -10.93
CA ILE A 135 8.62 3.27 -10.23
C ILE A 135 8.55 3.54 -8.74
N LYS A 136 8.59 2.46 -7.96
CA LYS A 136 8.89 2.49 -6.54
C LYS A 136 10.36 2.17 -6.33
N TRP A 137 11.13 3.14 -5.88
CA TRP A 137 12.50 2.93 -5.44
C TRP A 137 12.52 2.34 -4.04
N PHE A 138 13.16 1.21 -3.90
CA PHE A 138 13.21 0.43 -2.65
C PHE A 138 14.56 -0.29 -2.52
N GLY A 139 14.76 -1.14 -1.50
CA GLY A 139 15.94 -1.97 -1.29
C GLY A 139 16.46 -1.87 0.13
N GLY A 140 17.74 -2.09 0.36
CA GLY A 140 18.38 -1.82 1.64
C GLY A 140 18.27 -0.34 1.99
N GLU A 141 19.13 0.49 1.39
CA GLU A 141 18.99 1.95 1.37
C GLU A 141 19.21 2.44 -0.08
N PRO A 142 18.16 2.81 -0.81
CA PRO A 142 18.28 3.15 -2.23
C PRO A 142 19.20 4.36 -2.49
N LEU A 143 19.31 5.30 -1.55
CA LEU A 143 20.17 6.48 -1.69
C LEU A 143 21.68 6.16 -1.60
N LEU A 144 22.07 4.91 -1.34
CA LEU A 144 23.45 4.47 -1.50
C LEU A 144 23.84 4.26 -2.97
N ASN A 145 22.88 4.16 -3.88
CA ASN A 145 23.11 4.07 -5.33
C ASN A 145 22.28 5.09 -6.12
N ILE A 146 22.47 6.39 -5.81
CA ILE A 146 21.84 7.50 -6.52
C ILE A 146 22.15 7.46 -8.03
N PRO A 147 23.38 7.10 -8.49
CA PRO A 147 23.66 7.01 -9.93
C PRO A 147 22.70 6.07 -10.68
N ALA A 148 22.36 4.90 -10.11
CA ALA A 148 21.39 3.99 -10.73
C ALA A 148 19.99 4.62 -10.80
N ILE A 149 19.54 5.25 -9.69
CA ILE A 149 18.26 5.96 -9.66
C ILE A 149 18.21 7.03 -10.75
N GLU A 150 19.28 7.81 -10.89
CA GLU A 150 19.35 8.91 -11.86
C GLU A 150 19.33 8.41 -13.31
N GLN A 151 20.20 7.46 -13.66
CA GLN A 151 20.31 6.95 -15.02
C GLN A 151 19.00 6.31 -15.49
N ILE A 152 18.42 5.42 -14.67
CA ILE A 152 17.15 4.76 -15.00
C ILE A 152 16.01 5.79 -15.07
N SER A 153 15.91 6.70 -14.10
CA SER A 153 14.82 7.70 -14.10
C SER A 153 14.88 8.62 -15.31
N ARG A 154 16.06 9.13 -15.68
CA ARG A 154 16.22 10.01 -16.84
C ARG A 154 15.76 9.32 -18.13
N PHE A 155 16.25 8.10 -18.36
CA PHE A 155 15.81 7.30 -19.50
C PHE A 155 14.27 7.14 -19.51
N VAL A 156 13.69 6.73 -18.38
CA VAL A 156 12.24 6.45 -18.31
C VAL A 156 11.41 7.74 -18.49
N ILE A 157 11.88 8.88 -17.97
CA ILE A 157 11.21 10.19 -18.16
C ILE A 157 11.14 10.53 -19.64
N ASP A 158 12.27 10.48 -20.34
CA ASP A 158 12.37 10.85 -21.76
C ASP A 158 11.54 9.85 -22.61
N TYR A 159 11.71 8.56 -22.36
CA TYR A 159 11.02 7.50 -23.10
C TYR A 159 9.49 7.55 -22.90
N CYS A 160 9.02 7.78 -21.70
CA CYS A 160 7.59 7.93 -21.42
C CYS A 160 7.02 9.20 -22.08
N GLN A 161 7.79 10.28 -22.10
CA GLN A 161 7.39 11.55 -22.76
C GLN A 161 7.23 11.35 -24.26
N GLU A 162 8.17 10.69 -24.92
CA GLU A 162 8.12 10.37 -26.36
C GLU A 162 6.89 9.52 -26.74
N HIS A 163 6.44 8.65 -25.82
CA HIS A 163 5.29 7.76 -26.04
C HIS A 163 3.97 8.28 -25.46
N ASN A 164 3.91 9.53 -24.98
CA ASN A 164 2.74 10.13 -24.33
C ASN A 164 2.26 9.35 -23.09
N ILE A 165 3.18 8.77 -22.33
CA ILE A 165 2.93 8.03 -21.09
C ILE A 165 3.27 8.95 -19.91
N SER A 166 2.36 9.04 -18.94
CA SER A 166 2.61 9.77 -17.71
C SER A 166 3.53 8.97 -16.79
N TYR A 167 4.69 9.53 -16.43
CA TYR A 167 5.62 8.92 -15.49
C TYR A 167 5.53 9.53 -14.09
N THR A 168 5.61 8.68 -13.08
CA THR A 168 5.73 9.10 -11.67
C THR A 168 6.56 8.10 -10.88
N ALA A 169 7.24 8.60 -9.84
CA ALA A 169 7.99 7.72 -8.94
C ALA A 169 7.81 8.11 -7.47
N PHE A 170 8.06 7.16 -6.59
CA PHE A 170 8.24 7.41 -5.17
C PHE A 170 9.40 6.58 -4.61
N ILE A 171 9.92 6.98 -3.48
CA ILE A 171 11.06 6.32 -2.85
C ILE A 171 10.80 6.03 -1.37
N ILE A 172 11.24 4.87 -0.92
CA ILE A 172 11.27 4.49 0.50
C ILE A 172 12.73 4.48 0.94
N THR A 173 13.07 5.31 1.93
CA THR A 173 14.43 5.49 2.44
C THR A 173 14.44 5.58 3.96
N ASN A 174 15.59 5.31 4.58
CA ASN A 174 15.80 5.57 6.00
C ASN A 174 15.99 7.07 6.32
N GLY A 175 16.15 7.90 5.30
CA GLY A 175 16.24 9.36 5.40
C GLY A 175 17.62 9.91 5.77
N TYR A 176 18.60 9.09 6.09
CA TYR A 176 19.90 9.56 6.55
C TYR A 176 20.66 10.38 5.50
N TYR A 177 20.66 9.92 4.26
CA TYR A 177 21.26 10.61 3.11
C TYR A 177 20.30 11.54 2.38
N TYR A 178 19.06 11.66 2.82
CA TYR A 178 18.03 12.48 2.19
C TYR A 178 18.16 13.96 2.55
N THR A 179 19.28 14.57 2.19
CA THR A 179 19.52 16.01 2.40
C THR A 179 18.62 16.87 1.49
N LYS A 180 18.55 18.18 1.77
CA LYS A 180 17.83 19.13 0.90
C LYS A 180 18.30 19.03 -0.56
N GLY A 181 19.63 19.03 -0.81
CA GLY A 181 20.18 18.90 -2.16
C GLY A 181 19.78 17.59 -2.83
N VAL A 182 19.79 16.46 -2.09
CA VAL A 182 19.30 15.18 -2.62
C VAL A 182 17.79 15.26 -2.92
N SER A 183 16.98 15.89 -2.08
CA SER A 183 15.55 16.05 -2.35
C SER A 183 15.30 16.91 -3.60
N GLU A 184 16.08 17.96 -3.82
CA GLU A 184 16.04 18.78 -5.03
C GLU A 184 16.39 17.95 -6.28
N GLN A 185 17.46 17.15 -6.23
CA GLN A 185 17.85 16.22 -7.30
C GLN A 185 16.72 15.22 -7.61
N LEU A 186 16.19 14.54 -6.59
CA LEU A 186 15.12 13.55 -6.74
C LEU A 186 13.83 14.16 -7.31
N LYS A 187 13.54 15.42 -7.00
CA LYS A 187 12.40 16.14 -7.57
C LYS A 187 12.52 16.29 -9.10
N THR A 188 13.73 16.51 -9.64
CA THR A 188 13.96 16.55 -11.10
C THR A 188 13.69 15.20 -11.77
N LEU A 189 13.83 14.10 -11.01
CA LEU A 189 13.58 12.73 -11.46
C LEU A 189 12.11 12.31 -11.29
N LYS A 190 11.18 13.27 -11.14
CA LYS A 190 9.73 13.06 -11.01
C LYS A 190 9.34 12.21 -9.78
N ILE A 191 10.18 12.12 -8.76
CA ILE A 191 9.79 11.54 -7.48
C ILE A 191 8.80 12.49 -6.80
N LYS A 192 7.58 12.00 -6.57
CA LYS A 192 6.44 12.80 -6.07
C LYS A 192 6.23 12.68 -4.58
N THR A 193 6.73 11.60 -3.98
CA THR A 193 6.57 11.31 -2.55
C THR A 193 7.77 10.54 -2.06
N VAL A 194 8.21 10.85 -0.85
CA VAL A 194 9.26 10.13 -0.13
C VAL A 194 8.64 9.52 1.11
N GLN A 195 8.88 8.24 1.37
CA GLN A 195 8.53 7.62 2.65
C GLN A 195 9.79 7.47 3.50
N ILE A 196 9.77 8.05 4.70
CA ILE A 196 10.86 7.92 5.68
C ILE A 196 10.31 7.29 6.94
N SER A 197 11.01 6.26 7.44
CA SER A 197 10.57 5.53 8.62
C SER A 197 11.18 6.10 9.89
N LEU A 198 10.33 6.34 10.91
CA LEU A 198 10.69 6.63 12.29
C LEU A 198 10.08 5.58 13.22
N ASP A 199 10.82 5.15 14.25
CA ASP A 199 10.37 4.04 15.10
C ASP A 199 10.22 4.43 16.57
N GLY A 200 10.62 5.65 16.96
CA GLY A 200 10.59 6.16 18.32
C GLY A 200 11.33 7.49 18.43
N PHE A 201 11.56 7.93 19.65
CA PHE A 201 12.45 9.05 19.97
C PHE A 201 13.92 8.64 19.78
N ALA A 202 14.83 9.59 19.95
CA ALA A 202 16.26 9.41 19.64
C ALA A 202 16.88 8.12 20.22
N ASP A 203 16.54 7.77 21.45
CA ASP A 203 17.07 6.55 22.10
C ASP A 203 16.49 5.27 21.50
N ASP A 204 15.18 5.21 21.27
CA ASP A 204 14.51 4.08 20.67
C ASP A 204 14.90 3.92 19.21
N TYR A 205 15.03 5.04 18.49
CA TYR A 205 15.46 5.07 17.10
C TYR A 205 16.89 4.51 16.97
N ALA A 206 17.83 5.01 17.79
CA ALA A 206 19.21 4.57 17.78
C ALA A 206 19.35 3.07 18.09
N ARG A 207 18.65 2.59 19.11
CA ARG A 207 18.63 1.19 19.52
C ARG A 207 18.07 0.29 18.43
N THR A 208 16.85 0.57 17.97
CA THR A 208 16.11 -0.27 17.01
C THR A 208 16.78 -0.31 15.64
N ARG A 209 17.43 0.77 15.23
CA ARG A 209 18.11 0.89 13.93
C ARG A 209 19.60 0.65 13.97
N GLN A 210 20.14 0.45 15.19
CA GLN A 210 21.58 0.24 15.44
C GLN A 210 22.45 1.36 14.83
N VAL A 211 22.11 2.60 15.19
CA VAL A 211 22.77 3.83 14.75
C VAL A 211 23.05 4.76 15.94
N SER A 212 23.80 5.85 15.71
CA SER A 212 23.97 6.90 16.73
C SER A 212 22.67 7.71 16.91
N LYS A 213 22.52 8.34 18.09
CA LYS A 213 21.38 9.23 18.36
C LYS A 213 21.34 10.43 17.40
N ASP A 214 22.50 10.93 16.96
CA ASP A 214 22.61 12.02 16.01
C ASP A 214 21.93 11.71 14.66
N ALA A 215 21.80 10.41 14.32
CA ALA A 215 21.08 10.00 13.13
C ALA A 215 19.58 10.38 13.18
N TYR A 216 18.97 10.35 14.36
CA TYR A 216 17.57 10.77 14.54
C TYR A 216 17.38 12.26 14.23
N GLU A 217 18.19 13.14 14.83
CA GLU A 217 18.14 14.58 14.61
C GLU A 217 18.43 14.93 13.14
N ARG A 218 19.42 14.24 12.54
CA ARG A 218 19.70 14.38 11.12
C ARG A 218 18.51 14.05 10.25
N VAL A 219 17.82 12.95 10.52
CA VAL A 219 16.65 12.52 9.73
C VAL A 219 15.49 13.49 9.93
N LEU A 220 15.22 13.97 11.14
CA LEU A 220 14.20 15.00 11.36
C LEU A 220 14.51 16.30 10.59
N ASN A 221 15.76 16.74 10.63
CA ASN A 221 16.19 17.91 9.86
C ASN A 221 16.02 17.70 8.33
N ASN A 222 16.34 16.50 7.83
CA ASN A 222 16.18 16.17 6.42
C ASN A 222 14.70 16.16 6.02
N ILE A 223 13.82 15.64 6.87
CA ILE A 223 12.36 15.66 6.66
C ILE A 223 11.84 17.10 6.58
N GLU A 224 12.25 17.96 7.52
CA GLU A 224 11.76 19.34 7.59
C GLU A 224 12.23 20.19 6.38
N ASN A 225 13.44 19.94 5.90
CA ASN A 225 14.01 20.68 4.77
C ASN A 225 13.72 20.05 3.38
N SER A 226 12.85 19.03 3.31
CA SER A 226 12.48 18.38 2.07
C SER A 226 11.68 19.31 1.15
N VAL A 227 11.99 19.26 -0.16
CA VAL A 227 11.22 19.93 -1.22
C VAL A 227 10.22 18.99 -1.90
N ILE A 228 10.13 17.75 -1.44
CA ILE A 228 9.17 16.72 -1.85
C ILE A 228 8.34 16.33 -0.62
N PRO A 229 7.01 16.15 -0.73
CA PRO A 229 6.18 15.69 0.37
C PRO A 229 6.69 14.38 0.97
N VAL A 230 6.88 14.34 2.29
CA VAL A 230 7.33 13.16 3.03
C VAL A 230 6.16 12.51 3.76
N VAL A 231 6.03 11.20 3.61
CA VAL A 231 5.21 10.36 4.48
C VAL A 231 6.11 9.82 5.59
N ILE A 232 5.97 10.36 6.79
CA ILE A 232 6.68 9.93 7.98
C ILE A 232 6.01 8.67 8.49
N ARG A 233 6.64 7.52 8.23
CA ARG A 233 6.12 6.21 8.63
C ARG A 233 6.60 5.84 10.01
N ILE A 234 5.71 5.76 10.97
CA ILE A 234 6.00 5.27 12.32
C ILE A 234 5.77 3.76 12.34
N ASN A 235 6.88 3.00 12.28
CA ASN A 235 6.83 1.55 12.39
C ASN A 235 6.55 1.15 13.84
N THR A 236 5.36 0.63 14.07
CA THR A 236 4.85 0.32 15.39
C THR A 236 5.02 -1.17 15.69
N THR A 237 5.61 -1.47 16.83
CA THR A 237 5.91 -2.80 17.35
C THR A 237 5.33 -2.95 18.75
N ARG A 238 5.39 -4.17 19.32
CA ARG A 238 5.06 -4.38 20.75
C ARG A 238 5.95 -3.56 21.69
N GLN A 239 7.22 -3.31 21.32
CA GLN A 239 8.17 -2.60 22.16
C GLN A 239 7.96 -1.09 22.22
N ASN A 240 7.48 -0.48 21.13
CA ASN A 240 7.33 0.97 21.06
C ASN A 240 5.87 1.47 21.10
N LYS A 241 4.89 0.57 21.18
CA LYS A 241 3.46 0.92 21.08
C LYS A 241 3.02 2.00 22.06
N ASP A 242 3.57 1.98 23.27
CA ASP A 242 3.15 2.88 24.35
C ASP A 242 3.69 4.32 24.14
N ILE A 243 4.79 4.48 23.42
CA ILE A 243 5.36 5.82 23.10
C ILE A 243 4.81 6.39 21.79
N VAL A 244 4.21 5.57 20.90
CA VAL A 244 3.75 6.02 19.58
C VAL A 244 2.75 7.18 19.66
N PRO A 245 1.74 7.20 20.53
CA PRO A 245 0.84 8.35 20.63
C PRO A 245 1.58 9.67 20.95
N THR A 246 2.52 9.63 21.88
CA THR A 246 3.34 10.81 22.23
C THR A 246 4.26 11.21 21.07
N LEU A 247 4.91 10.24 20.42
CA LEU A 247 5.75 10.49 19.25
C LEU A 247 4.96 11.15 18.10
N VAL A 248 3.75 10.66 17.81
CA VAL A 248 2.86 11.26 16.81
C VAL A 248 2.57 12.72 17.13
N ARG A 249 2.25 13.06 18.40
CA ARG A 249 2.00 14.43 18.83
C ARG A 249 3.23 15.33 18.70
N GLU A 250 4.41 14.81 19.00
CA GLU A 250 5.67 15.57 18.84
C GLU A 250 5.99 15.81 17.35
N ILE A 251 5.92 14.79 16.52
CA ILE A 251 6.13 14.93 15.05
C ILE A 251 5.10 15.88 14.44
N ALA A 252 3.85 15.88 14.92
CA ALA A 252 2.82 16.80 14.45
C ALA A 252 3.12 18.28 14.74
N LYS A 253 4.04 18.59 15.66
CA LYS A 253 4.48 19.96 15.94
C LYS A 253 5.44 20.51 14.87
N MET A 254 6.03 19.65 14.03
CA MET A 254 6.93 20.08 12.95
C MET A 254 6.20 21.02 11.98
N PRO A 255 6.78 22.16 11.59
CA PRO A 255 6.18 23.12 10.67
C PRO A 255 5.70 22.49 9.37
N SER A 256 6.48 21.59 8.78
CA SER A 256 6.12 20.89 7.54
C SER A 256 4.91 19.94 7.69
N VAL A 257 4.70 19.38 8.88
CA VAL A 257 3.52 18.54 9.17
C VAL A 257 2.30 19.42 9.46
N LYS A 258 2.44 20.49 10.25
CA LYS A 258 1.36 21.45 10.52
C LYS A 258 0.81 22.11 9.27
N SER A 259 1.66 22.39 8.29
CA SER A 259 1.24 22.94 6.99
C SER A 259 0.52 21.94 6.10
N GLY A 260 0.52 20.65 6.45
CA GLY A 260 -0.01 19.57 5.64
C GLY A 260 0.91 19.13 4.49
N PHE A 261 2.11 19.70 4.39
CA PHE A 261 3.09 19.30 3.37
C PHE A 261 3.60 17.88 3.62
N ASN A 262 4.02 17.57 4.85
CA ASN A 262 4.38 16.23 5.28
C ASN A 262 3.21 15.56 6.02
N LYS A 263 3.15 14.22 5.98
CA LYS A 263 2.06 13.45 6.58
C LYS A 263 2.61 12.35 7.49
N ILE A 264 1.89 12.05 8.56
CA ILE A 264 2.22 10.94 9.47
C ILE A 264 1.41 9.71 9.07
N MET A 265 2.06 8.55 9.09
CA MET A 265 1.45 7.24 8.87
C MET A 265 1.93 6.27 9.95
N VAL A 266 1.04 5.84 10.81
CA VAL A 266 1.34 4.78 11.79
C VAL A 266 1.12 3.42 11.13
N ALA A 267 2.15 2.57 11.15
CA ALA A 267 2.17 1.31 10.43
C ALA A 267 2.62 0.15 11.32
N ARG A 268 1.88 -0.95 11.24
CA ARG A 268 2.22 -2.21 11.91
C ARG A 268 3.50 -2.82 11.36
N VAL A 269 4.42 -3.19 12.24
CA VAL A 269 5.51 -4.12 11.91
C VAL A 269 5.00 -5.55 12.02
N LYS A 270 5.45 -6.42 11.13
CA LYS A 270 5.11 -7.85 11.11
C LYS A 270 6.38 -8.69 11.12
N ASP A 271 6.36 -9.77 11.88
CA ASP A 271 7.49 -10.70 11.98
C ASP A 271 7.50 -11.68 10.80
N TYR A 272 8.00 -11.23 9.66
CA TYR A 272 8.11 -12.11 8.49
C TYR A 272 9.38 -12.96 8.47
N CYS A 273 10.46 -12.44 9.03
CA CYS A 273 11.79 -13.00 8.90
C CYS A 273 12.59 -12.98 10.19
N THR A 274 11.96 -12.65 11.34
CA THR A 274 12.66 -12.58 12.62
C THR A 274 11.96 -13.43 13.68
N THR A 275 12.75 -14.06 14.55
CA THR A 275 12.27 -14.76 15.74
C THR A 275 12.04 -13.83 16.93
N LEU A 276 12.17 -12.51 16.73
CA LEU A 276 12.25 -11.54 17.81
C LEU A 276 10.91 -11.11 18.39
N ASN A 277 9.79 -11.61 17.86
CA ASN A 277 8.44 -11.33 18.37
C ASN A 277 8.12 -9.83 18.50
N TYR A 278 8.59 -9.01 17.54
CA TYR A 278 8.34 -7.57 17.48
C TYR A 278 6.94 -7.21 16.99
N GLY A 279 6.41 -8.01 16.09
CA GLY A 279 5.15 -7.76 15.41
C GLY A 279 3.94 -8.01 16.29
N PHE A 280 2.88 -7.28 16.05
CA PHE A 280 1.58 -7.53 16.66
C PHE A 280 0.89 -8.74 16.04
N THR A 281 0.13 -9.47 16.85
CA THR A 281 -0.99 -10.29 16.35
C THR A 281 -2.08 -9.38 15.76
N ASP A 282 -3.02 -9.96 15.02
CA ASP A 282 -4.15 -9.19 14.48
C ASP A 282 -5.01 -8.58 15.59
N ALA A 283 -5.24 -9.31 16.68
CA ALA A 283 -6.01 -8.83 17.82
C ALA A 283 -5.32 -7.66 18.54
N GLU A 284 -4.02 -7.78 18.83
CA GLU A 284 -3.24 -6.71 19.45
C GLU A 284 -3.19 -5.44 18.57
N TRP A 285 -3.08 -5.61 17.25
CA TRP A 285 -3.11 -4.47 16.34
C TRP A 285 -4.46 -3.76 16.32
N ILE A 286 -5.56 -4.51 16.32
CA ILE A 286 -6.91 -3.98 16.43
C ILE A 286 -7.10 -3.23 17.75
N ASP A 287 -6.59 -3.77 18.85
CA ASP A 287 -6.63 -3.10 20.14
C ASP A 287 -5.80 -1.82 20.17
N PHE A 288 -4.55 -1.88 19.73
CA PHE A 288 -3.68 -0.70 19.61
C PHE A 288 -4.33 0.43 18.78
N ARG A 289 -5.04 0.09 17.70
CA ARG A 289 -5.70 1.12 16.87
C ARG A 289 -6.78 1.93 17.58
N LYS A 290 -7.24 1.51 18.76
CA LYS A 290 -8.18 2.32 19.56
C LYS A 290 -7.57 3.66 19.98
N CYS A 291 -6.24 3.72 20.15
CA CYS A 291 -5.54 4.97 20.44
C CYS A 291 -5.67 6.03 19.33
N TYR A 292 -6.03 5.63 18.08
CA TYR A 292 -6.26 6.59 17.00
C TYR A 292 -7.42 7.53 17.28
N ALA A 293 -8.39 7.11 18.09
CA ALA A 293 -9.46 8.00 18.55
C ALA A 293 -8.92 9.19 19.36
N GLU A 294 -7.78 9.02 20.04
CA GLU A 294 -7.12 10.05 20.84
C GLU A 294 -6.19 10.96 20.01
N LEU A 295 -5.91 10.59 18.76
CA LEU A 295 -4.99 11.27 17.84
C LEU A 295 -5.69 12.03 16.71
N GLN A 296 -7.00 12.23 16.81
CA GLN A 296 -7.80 12.86 15.74
C GLN A 296 -7.41 14.30 15.44
N ASP A 297 -6.86 15.00 16.44
CA ASP A 297 -6.35 16.36 16.34
C ASP A 297 -5.06 16.45 15.51
N VAL A 298 -4.36 15.33 15.32
CA VAL A 298 -3.05 15.27 14.63
C VAL A 298 -3.01 14.31 13.43
N ILE A 299 -3.74 13.23 13.49
CA ILE A 299 -3.93 12.33 12.33
C ILE A 299 -5.30 12.65 11.74
N PRO A 300 -5.37 13.10 10.48
CA PRO A 300 -6.66 13.41 9.86
C PRO A 300 -7.65 12.26 10.05
N PRO A 301 -8.90 12.56 10.41
CA PRO A 301 -9.92 11.55 10.56
C PRO A 301 -10.10 10.79 9.26
N ILE A 302 -10.53 9.53 9.36
CA ILE A 302 -10.80 8.67 8.21
C ILE A 302 -11.91 9.35 7.39
N SER A 303 -11.55 10.01 6.30
CA SER A 303 -12.51 10.70 5.42
C SER A 303 -13.50 9.76 4.72
N LYS A 304 -13.19 8.47 4.68
CA LYS A 304 -14.03 7.41 4.12
C LYS A 304 -13.93 6.15 4.96
N VAL A 305 -15.05 5.51 5.22
CA VAL A 305 -15.08 4.24 5.97
C VAL A 305 -14.25 3.17 5.25
N THR A 306 -14.47 3.04 3.94
CA THR A 306 -13.73 2.11 3.07
C THR A 306 -13.71 2.61 1.63
N SER A 307 -12.84 2.01 0.83
CA SER A 307 -12.86 2.13 -0.64
C SER A 307 -12.83 0.74 -1.23
N ALA A 308 -13.67 0.51 -2.24
CA ALA A 308 -13.65 -0.73 -3.00
C ALA A 308 -12.34 -0.87 -3.78
N LYS A 309 -11.89 -2.10 -3.92
CA LYS A 309 -10.72 -2.47 -4.72
C LYS A 309 -10.99 -3.78 -5.46
N TYR A 310 -10.35 -3.96 -6.59
CA TYR A 310 -10.50 -5.18 -7.40
C TYR A 310 -9.43 -6.23 -7.10
N ILE A 311 -8.26 -5.79 -6.65
CA ILE A 311 -7.16 -6.68 -6.27
C ILE A 311 -6.72 -6.38 -4.82
N PRO A 312 -6.36 -7.40 -4.04
CA PRO A 312 -5.89 -7.21 -2.66
C PRO A 312 -4.49 -6.59 -2.61
N CYS A 313 -3.65 -6.92 -3.59
CA CYS A 313 -2.24 -6.53 -3.65
C CYS A 313 -1.81 -6.38 -5.12
N GLY A 314 -1.02 -5.36 -5.46
CA GLY A 314 -0.47 -5.16 -6.81
C GLY A 314 0.43 -6.32 -7.28
N ASN A 315 1.06 -7.01 -6.35
CA ASN A 315 1.99 -8.11 -6.63
C ASN A 315 1.34 -9.35 -7.31
N ILE A 316 -0.01 -9.42 -7.33
CA ILE A 316 -0.72 -10.51 -8.02
C ILE A 316 -1.01 -10.20 -9.49
N GLN A 317 -0.72 -8.99 -9.96
CA GLN A 317 -0.91 -8.63 -11.35
C GLN A 317 0.19 -9.24 -12.24
N LYS A 318 -0.19 -9.80 -13.37
CA LYS A 318 0.72 -10.44 -14.32
C LYS A 318 1.85 -9.52 -14.78
N ARG A 319 1.56 -8.22 -14.92
CA ARG A 319 2.52 -7.21 -15.40
C ARG A 319 3.25 -6.47 -14.28
N HIS A 320 3.15 -6.92 -13.03
CA HIS A 320 3.93 -6.39 -11.93
C HIS A 320 5.22 -7.19 -11.75
N ALA A 321 6.33 -6.50 -11.49
CA ALA A 321 7.60 -7.10 -11.10
C ALA A 321 8.36 -6.21 -10.11
N VAL A 322 9.19 -6.86 -9.33
CA VAL A 322 10.20 -6.25 -8.46
C VAL A 322 11.57 -6.61 -9.02
N ILE A 323 12.37 -5.61 -9.37
CA ILE A 323 13.71 -5.78 -9.93
C ILE A 323 14.70 -5.70 -8.76
N GLY A 324 15.41 -6.79 -8.50
CA GLY A 324 16.45 -6.87 -7.48
C GLY A 324 17.77 -6.25 -7.93
N ALA A 325 18.59 -5.83 -6.96
CA ALA A 325 19.95 -5.36 -7.22
C ALA A 325 20.90 -6.47 -7.72
N ASP A 326 20.43 -7.70 -7.72
CA ASP A 326 21.08 -8.91 -8.24
C ASP A 326 20.66 -9.25 -9.69
N GLY A 327 19.80 -8.42 -10.30
CA GLY A 327 19.28 -8.63 -11.68
C GLY A 327 18.13 -9.61 -11.79
N PHE A 328 17.73 -10.25 -10.69
CA PHE A 328 16.57 -11.13 -10.67
C PHE A 328 15.26 -10.36 -10.55
N LEU A 329 14.20 -10.95 -11.09
CA LEU A 329 12.83 -10.47 -10.96
C LEU A 329 12.10 -11.25 -9.87
N TYR A 330 11.30 -10.53 -9.06
CA TYR A 330 10.51 -11.09 -7.98
C TYR A 330 9.07 -10.59 -8.05
N ARG A 331 8.14 -11.28 -7.35
CA ARG A 331 6.76 -10.80 -7.21
C ARG A 331 6.54 -9.88 -6.02
N CYS A 332 7.38 -9.96 -5.00
CA CYS A 332 7.20 -9.23 -3.76
C CYS A 332 8.53 -8.67 -3.23
N ASP A 333 8.49 -7.47 -2.66
CA ASP A 333 9.66 -6.85 -2.02
C ASP A 333 10.32 -7.74 -0.96
N ASN A 334 9.51 -8.54 -0.24
CA ASN A 334 10.00 -9.47 0.77
C ASN A 334 10.88 -10.61 0.21
N HIS A 335 10.91 -10.79 -1.10
CA HIS A 335 11.69 -11.83 -1.76
C HIS A 335 12.99 -11.32 -2.40
N ILE A 336 13.20 -10.00 -2.45
CA ILE A 336 14.43 -9.42 -3.03
C ILE A 336 15.66 -10.10 -2.42
N GLY A 337 16.60 -10.54 -3.28
CA GLY A 337 17.84 -11.18 -2.88
C GLY A 337 17.74 -12.65 -2.41
N ASP A 338 16.58 -13.28 -2.52
CA ASP A 338 16.40 -14.72 -2.28
C ASP A 338 16.04 -15.44 -3.59
N ILE A 339 17.04 -15.93 -4.29
CA ILE A 339 16.93 -16.51 -5.64
C ILE A 339 15.88 -17.63 -5.76
N LYS A 340 15.57 -18.33 -4.67
CA LYS A 340 14.55 -19.38 -4.68
C LYS A 340 13.14 -18.85 -5.00
N TYR A 341 12.94 -17.54 -4.84
CA TYR A 341 11.68 -16.84 -5.18
C TYR A 341 11.78 -16.02 -6.46
N ALA A 342 12.86 -16.16 -7.22
CA ALA A 342 12.99 -15.48 -8.50
C ALA A 342 11.97 -16.00 -9.52
N ILE A 343 11.45 -15.09 -10.33
CA ILE A 343 10.51 -15.37 -11.42
C ILE A 343 11.12 -15.02 -12.79
N GLY A 344 12.43 -14.93 -12.88
CA GLY A 344 13.18 -14.60 -14.09
C GLY A 344 14.27 -13.59 -13.82
N THR A 345 14.80 -12.98 -14.88
CA THR A 345 15.86 -11.98 -14.83
C THR A 345 15.49 -10.77 -15.71
N VAL A 346 16.18 -9.64 -15.51
CA VAL A 346 15.99 -8.46 -16.40
C VAL A 346 16.39 -8.75 -17.85
N LYS A 347 17.24 -9.74 -18.10
CA LYS A 347 17.64 -10.16 -19.47
C LYS A 347 16.60 -11.04 -20.14
N GLU A 348 16.00 -11.96 -19.41
CA GLU A 348 15.05 -12.95 -19.94
C GLU A 348 13.59 -12.52 -19.82
N GLY A 349 13.31 -11.60 -18.88
CA GLY A 349 11.96 -11.24 -18.49
C GLY A 349 11.36 -12.21 -17.47
N VAL A 350 10.05 -12.09 -17.25
CA VAL A 350 9.31 -12.96 -16.32
C VAL A 350 9.12 -14.35 -16.96
N VAL A 351 9.47 -15.39 -16.21
CA VAL A 351 9.25 -16.80 -16.54
C VAL A 351 8.16 -17.36 -15.63
N GLU A 352 7.12 -17.95 -16.23
CA GLU A 352 6.08 -18.64 -15.47
C GLU A 352 6.64 -19.87 -14.75
N ASN A 353 6.88 -19.74 -13.47
CA ASN A 353 7.30 -20.85 -12.61
C ASN A 353 6.32 -21.07 -11.46
N SER A 354 6.64 -21.99 -10.55
CA SER A 354 5.77 -22.31 -9.40
C SER A 354 5.60 -21.13 -8.43
N VAL A 355 6.58 -20.24 -8.33
CA VAL A 355 6.50 -19.03 -7.50
C VAL A 355 5.57 -18.01 -8.15
N ASP A 356 5.73 -17.77 -9.44
CA ASP A 356 4.89 -16.88 -10.22
C ASP A 356 3.40 -17.27 -10.09
N LYS A 357 3.09 -18.54 -10.35
CA LYS A 357 1.72 -19.09 -10.24
C LYS A 357 1.09 -18.96 -8.85
N LYS A 358 1.89 -18.95 -7.78
CA LYS A 358 1.38 -18.69 -6.42
C LYS A 358 0.94 -17.25 -6.21
N TYR A 359 1.51 -16.30 -6.95
CA TYR A 359 1.16 -14.89 -6.87
C TYR A 359 0.09 -14.51 -7.88
N VAL A 360 0.28 -14.84 -9.14
CA VAL A 360 -0.63 -14.47 -10.24
C VAL A 360 -1.81 -15.47 -10.28
N CYS A 361 -2.74 -15.27 -9.37
CA CYS A 361 -3.94 -16.09 -9.28
C CYS A 361 -5.08 -15.31 -8.61
N SER A 362 -6.32 -15.72 -8.92
CA SER A 362 -7.48 -15.15 -8.20
C SER A 362 -7.43 -15.50 -6.71
N THR A 363 -7.77 -14.52 -5.90
CA THR A 363 -7.88 -14.67 -4.45
C THR A 363 -9.33 -14.82 -3.96
N ILE A 364 -10.32 -14.65 -4.85
CA ILE A 364 -11.73 -14.81 -4.52
C ILE A 364 -12.12 -16.29 -4.53
N THR A 365 -12.57 -16.79 -3.39
CA THR A 365 -13.13 -18.16 -3.23
C THR A 365 -14.65 -18.11 -3.19
N GLU A 366 -15.31 -19.26 -3.17
CA GLU A 366 -16.78 -19.36 -3.08
C GLU A 366 -17.29 -18.75 -1.74
N GLU A 367 -16.53 -18.87 -0.65
CA GLU A 367 -16.85 -18.22 0.63
C GLU A 367 -16.73 -16.69 0.52
N CYS A 368 -15.77 -16.20 -0.25
CA CYS A 368 -15.61 -14.76 -0.51
C CYS A 368 -16.81 -14.18 -1.25
N LYS A 369 -17.39 -14.92 -2.22
CA LYS A 369 -18.58 -14.49 -2.97
C LYS A 369 -19.80 -14.27 -2.06
N LYS A 370 -19.85 -14.95 -0.92
CA LYS A 370 -20.91 -14.84 0.11
C LYS A 370 -20.58 -13.81 1.20
N CYS A 371 -19.52 -13.04 1.07
CA CYS A 371 -19.04 -12.12 2.10
C CYS A 371 -19.29 -10.67 1.73
N LYS A 372 -19.98 -9.91 2.60
CA LYS A 372 -20.24 -8.47 2.41
C LYS A 372 -18.96 -7.62 2.36
N MET A 373 -17.83 -8.14 2.91
CA MET A 373 -16.54 -7.43 2.89
C MET A 373 -15.74 -7.62 1.59
N LEU A 374 -16.21 -8.45 0.65
CA LEU A 374 -15.52 -8.71 -0.62
C LEU A 374 -15.07 -7.44 -1.35
N PRO A 375 -15.90 -6.37 -1.48
CA PRO A 375 -15.50 -5.17 -2.19
C PRO A 375 -14.25 -4.48 -1.61
N ILE A 376 -14.04 -4.57 -0.30
CA ILE A 376 -12.93 -3.88 0.38
C ILE A 376 -11.68 -4.74 0.56
N CYS A 377 -11.80 -6.05 0.55
CA CYS A 377 -10.65 -6.96 0.66
C CYS A 377 -10.26 -7.60 -0.67
N ALA A 378 -11.16 -7.62 -1.68
CA ALA A 378 -10.96 -8.30 -2.95
C ALA A 378 -10.53 -9.77 -2.78
N GLY A 379 -11.13 -10.47 -1.80
CA GLY A 379 -10.82 -11.87 -1.50
C GLY A 379 -9.50 -12.12 -0.76
N GLY A 380 -8.79 -11.07 -0.36
CA GLY A 380 -7.50 -11.23 0.30
C GLY A 380 -6.92 -9.97 0.95
N SER A 381 -5.62 -10.00 1.24
CA SER A 381 -4.86 -8.85 1.75
C SER A 381 -3.45 -8.81 1.14
N CYS A 382 -2.41 -8.89 1.95
CA CYS A 382 -1.04 -9.07 1.49
C CYS A 382 -0.84 -10.52 1.02
N ARG A 383 -0.53 -10.72 -0.26
CA ARG A 383 -0.37 -12.07 -0.82
C ARG A 383 0.75 -12.86 -0.14
N TYR A 384 1.83 -12.19 0.22
CA TYR A 384 2.92 -12.80 0.98
C TYR A 384 2.43 -13.39 2.32
N GLU A 385 1.63 -12.62 3.08
CA GLU A 385 1.04 -13.09 4.34
C GLU A 385 0.08 -14.24 4.16
N GLU A 386 -0.77 -14.17 3.14
CA GLU A 386 -1.73 -15.23 2.85
C GLU A 386 -1.05 -16.56 2.55
N LEU A 387 0.09 -16.53 1.88
CA LEU A 387 0.88 -17.73 1.60
C LEU A 387 1.52 -18.32 2.86
N LEU A 388 1.75 -17.51 3.90
CA LEU A 388 2.34 -17.94 5.17
C LEU A 388 1.29 -18.31 6.24
N GLN A 389 0.21 -17.55 6.34
CA GLN A 389 -0.70 -17.57 7.49
C GLN A 389 -2.19 -17.72 7.12
N GLY A 390 -2.50 -17.76 5.81
CA GLY A 390 -3.88 -17.77 5.33
C GLY A 390 -4.52 -16.38 5.30
N LYS A 391 -5.83 -16.33 4.98
CA LYS A 391 -6.56 -15.07 4.77
C LYS A 391 -6.91 -14.37 6.09
N PRO A 392 -6.61 -13.08 6.27
CA PRO A 392 -6.90 -12.35 7.50
C PRO A 392 -8.34 -11.79 7.53
N CYS A 393 -9.36 -12.63 7.31
CA CYS A 393 -10.77 -12.21 7.24
C CYS A 393 -11.25 -11.50 8.51
N TYR A 394 -10.77 -11.95 9.68
CA TYR A 394 -11.06 -11.31 10.96
C TYR A 394 -10.59 -9.86 10.99
N LEU A 395 -9.34 -9.61 10.62
CA LEU A 395 -8.74 -8.28 10.61
C LEU A 395 -9.51 -7.30 9.71
N VAL A 396 -9.96 -7.76 8.54
CA VAL A 396 -10.74 -6.93 7.61
C VAL A 396 -12.07 -6.50 8.23
N ARG A 397 -12.78 -7.43 8.88
CA ARG A 397 -14.08 -7.16 9.52
C ARG A 397 -13.94 -6.20 10.71
N GLU A 398 -12.97 -6.44 11.58
CA GLU A 398 -12.75 -5.57 12.74
C GLU A 398 -12.29 -4.18 12.37
N ARG A 399 -11.43 -4.05 11.36
CA ARG A 399 -11.05 -2.73 10.80
C ARG A 399 -12.24 -2.00 10.20
N PHE A 400 -13.13 -2.71 9.52
CA PHE A 400 -14.37 -2.11 9.01
C PHE A 400 -15.22 -1.57 10.15
N LYS A 401 -15.45 -2.35 11.21
CA LYS A 401 -16.23 -1.93 12.39
C LYS A 401 -15.60 -0.70 13.06
N GLN A 402 -14.31 -0.70 13.30
CA GLN A 402 -13.60 0.44 13.90
C GLN A 402 -13.73 1.70 13.03
N ASN A 403 -13.51 1.58 11.72
CA ASN A 403 -13.63 2.70 10.81
C ASN A 403 -15.06 3.25 10.75
N MET A 404 -16.06 2.38 10.74
CA MET A 404 -17.47 2.76 10.74
C MET A 404 -17.84 3.48 12.03
N THR A 405 -17.49 2.92 13.19
CA THR A 405 -17.74 3.56 14.50
C THR A 405 -17.08 4.93 14.57
N HIS A 406 -15.81 5.02 14.15
CA HIS A 406 -15.08 6.29 14.12
C HIS A 406 -15.77 7.32 13.21
N TYR A 407 -16.14 6.92 12.00
CA TYR A 407 -16.81 7.80 11.04
C TYR A 407 -18.15 8.34 11.57
N LEU A 408 -18.98 7.46 12.12
CA LEU A 408 -20.30 7.82 12.67
C LEU A 408 -20.21 8.68 13.94
N THR A 409 -19.09 8.59 14.66
CA THR A 409 -18.92 9.32 15.94
C THR A 409 -18.27 10.69 15.73
N TYR A 410 -17.32 10.81 14.79
CA TYR A 410 -16.40 11.95 14.75
C TYR A 410 -16.32 12.67 13.38
N VAL A 411 -16.70 12.02 12.31
CA VAL A 411 -16.54 12.58 10.94
C VAL A 411 -17.87 13.04 10.37
N ARG A 412 -18.92 12.34 10.70
CA ARG A 412 -20.26 12.67 10.27
C ARG A 412 -20.76 13.83 11.09
N GLU A 413 -21.16 14.93 10.44
CA GLU A 413 -21.90 16.00 11.11
C GLU A 413 -23.21 15.45 11.70
N PRO A 414 -23.58 15.85 12.91
CA PRO A 414 -24.75 15.36 13.64
C PRO A 414 -26.08 15.60 12.93
#